data_b578217a2806bac9d9f3391cc9b5462e
#
_entry.id   b578217a2806bac9d9f3391cc9b5462e
#
_cell.length_a   1.000
_cell.length_b   1.000
_cell.length_c   1.000
_cell.angle_alpha   90.00
_cell.angle_beta   90.00
_cell.angle_gamma   90.00
#
_symmetry.space_group_name_H-M   'P 1'
#
loop_
_entity.id
_entity.type
_entity.pdbx_description
1 polymer ?
#
loop_
_entity_poly.entity_id
_entity_poly.type
_entity_poly.pdbx_seq_one_letter_code
_entity_poly.pdbx_strand_id
1 'polypeptide(L)'
;MIRYRDPRCSGPRRAIVSALLVCMLAASGVARAESLGVATWNLGWLMDADTHARWATACARNGWPVKADDLPATERAALAGLPYCDVHNGMRFPPEACRATRDGWPRAARYPADHPCRDTADLATWPRYAEKIAALRAMFRRLDEQGVALVALQEVAGAAAVQQLLPAGWSAATTRELPGTPSIAQHVGVAWRRNIVVRDLEAVNALADSGVPERPLRPGLAFTVLVAGQPVRALIVHLKAGCRSRDLDAPLTTRDAALPQERQDAIASDCAMLRFQLPALENWIDSHAGGDFAVLGDFNRTLLREPLADSATYRTRLDGGAAGDPLGPCTMVRDGNRWVAQCAARTRALFPELNDGRPPGAILWRARFADLGPGGGIRKGSSGDCSIAGAHGDLTHDGIDHVVISESLKRRLTSNALTMHVVNYQDAHGLPVHGRADLALPSDHCPHVVTWTGKRPR
;
A
#
# COMPACT_ATOMS: atom_id res chain seq x y z
N MET A 1 -1.17 72.13 -56.48
CA MET A 1 -0.95 71.42 -57.79
C MET A 1 -0.69 69.93 -57.47
N ILE A 2 -1.51 69.13 -58.17
CA ILE A 2 -1.30 67.73 -58.56
C ILE A 2 -1.16 66.70 -57.41
N ARG A 3 -2.18 65.99 -57.04
CA ARG A 3 -2.73 64.67 -57.43
C ARG A 3 -1.65 63.60 -57.67
N TYR A 4 -1.61 62.50 -56.81
CA TYR A 4 -1.85 61.16 -57.39
C TYR A 4 -2.42 60.21 -56.36
N ARG A 5 -3.50 59.56 -56.70
CA ARG A 5 -4.12 58.37 -56.13
C ARG A 5 -3.32 57.16 -56.61
N ASP A 6 -3.19 56.12 -55.85
CA ASP A 6 -3.73 54.82 -56.25
C ASP A 6 -3.83 53.80 -55.13
N PRO A 7 -4.83 52.93 -55.21
CA PRO A 7 -5.18 52.03 -54.13
C PRO A 7 -4.87 50.58 -54.52
N ARG A 8 -5.15 49.67 -53.56
CA ARG A 8 -5.35 48.21 -53.75
C ARG A 8 -4.16 47.33 -53.42
N CYS A 9 -4.32 46.60 -52.33
CA CYS A 9 -4.54 45.14 -52.32
C CYS A 9 -4.67 44.68 -50.88
N SER A 10 -5.88 44.69 -50.37
CA SER A 10 -6.29 43.92 -49.19
C SER A 10 -6.63 42.50 -49.63
N GLY A 11 -5.69 41.58 -49.53
CA GLY A 11 -5.91 40.18 -49.84
C GLY A 11 -6.32 39.38 -48.60
N PRO A 12 -7.31 38.51 -48.70
CA PRO A 12 -7.86 37.73 -47.56
C PRO A 12 -7.02 36.48 -47.23
N ARG A 13 -5.68 36.59 -47.29
CA ARG A 13 -4.78 35.43 -47.05
C ARG A 13 -4.36 35.22 -45.61
N ARG A 14 -4.58 36.18 -44.69
CA ARG A 14 -4.19 36.04 -43.28
C ARG A 14 -5.23 35.35 -42.38
N ALA A 15 -6.47 35.28 -42.77
CA ALA A 15 -7.55 34.64 -41.98
C ALA A 15 -7.55 33.12 -42.07
N ILE A 16 -7.06 32.53 -43.15
CA ILE A 16 -7.08 31.06 -43.37
C ILE A 16 -5.95 30.37 -42.57
N VAL A 17 -4.79 31.01 -42.42
CA VAL A 17 -3.66 30.43 -41.68
C VAL A 17 -3.94 30.39 -40.17
N SER A 18 -4.63 31.38 -39.63
CA SER A 18 -4.98 31.40 -38.20
C SER A 18 -6.06 30.37 -37.85
N ALA A 19 -7.02 30.11 -38.75
CA ALA A 19 -8.05 29.08 -38.53
C ALA A 19 -7.48 27.65 -38.58
N LEU A 20 -6.51 27.40 -39.46
CA LEU A 20 -5.83 26.11 -39.55
C LEU A 20 -4.92 25.85 -38.32
N LEU A 21 -4.27 26.89 -37.76
CA LEU A 21 -3.45 26.74 -36.56
C LEU A 21 -4.30 26.46 -35.30
N VAL A 22 -5.48 27.08 -35.21
CA VAL A 22 -6.43 26.81 -34.08
C VAL A 22 -7.04 25.42 -34.20
N CYS A 23 -7.33 24.94 -35.42
CA CYS A 23 -7.81 23.57 -35.65
C CYS A 23 -6.71 22.51 -35.36
N MET A 24 -5.43 22.79 -35.62
CA MET A 24 -4.34 21.87 -35.30
C MET A 24 -4.02 21.83 -33.79
N LEU A 25 -4.24 22.91 -33.06
CA LEU A 25 -4.11 22.92 -31.59
C LEU A 25 -5.29 22.24 -30.87
N ALA A 26 -6.46 22.20 -31.48
CA ALA A 26 -7.61 21.45 -30.97
C ALA A 26 -7.54 19.94 -31.26
N ALA A 27 -6.70 19.52 -32.21
CA ALA A 27 -6.52 18.12 -32.58
C ALA A 27 -5.36 17.41 -31.83
N SER A 28 -4.62 18.12 -30.98
CA SER A 28 -3.77 17.48 -29.97
C SER A 28 -4.65 16.90 -28.84
N GLY A 29 -5.56 16.01 -29.25
CA GLY A 29 -6.30 15.18 -28.32
C GLY A 29 -5.29 14.43 -27.48
N VAL A 30 -5.17 14.77 -26.21
CA VAL A 30 -4.54 13.93 -25.21
C VAL A 30 -5.10 12.53 -25.48
N ALA A 31 -4.26 11.64 -25.99
CA ALA A 31 -4.67 10.25 -26.25
C ALA A 31 -5.22 9.72 -24.93
N ARG A 32 -6.55 9.64 -24.85
CA ARG A 32 -7.22 9.10 -23.67
C ARG A 32 -6.82 7.64 -23.63
N ALA A 33 -5.98 7.27 -22.68
CA ALA A 33 -5.62 5.89 -22.49
C ALA A 33 -6.92 5.09 -22.30
N GLU A 34 -7.27 4.23 -23.26
CA GLU A 34 -8.44 3.34 -23.17
C GLU A 34 -8.27 2.37 -22.01
N SER A 35 -7.02 2.10 -21.60
CA SER A 35 -6.67 1.24 -20.49
C SER A 35 -5.59 1.87 -19.61
N LEU A 36 -5.66 1.59 -18.32
CA LEU A 36 -4.70 1.99 -17.29
C LEU A 36 -4.21 0.75 -16.54
N GLY A 37 -2.91 0.42 -16.68
CA GLY A 37 -2.24 -0.56 -15.83
C GLY A 37 -2.00 0.03 -14.45
N VAL A 38 -2.51 -0.62 -13.42
CA VAL A 38 -2.43 -0.19 -12.02
C VAL A 38 -1.79 -1.30 -11.19
N ALA A 39 -0.83 -0.93 -10.35
CA ALA A 39 -0.24 -1.87 -9.40
C ALA A 39 -0.40 -1.38 -7.96
N THR A 40 -0.41 -2.32 -7.00
CA THR A 40 -0.13 -2.06 -5.59
C THR A 40 1.11 -2.83 -5.17
N TRP A 41 1.97 -2.21 -4.36
CA TRP A 41 3.25 -2.80 -4.00
C TRP A 41 3.82 -2.22 -2.70
N ASN A 42 3.94 -3.06 -1.68
CA ASN A 42 4.67 -2.74 -0.47
C ASN A 42 6.18 -2.91 -0.71
N LEU A 43 6.97 -1.85 -0.47
CA LEU A 43 8.40 -1.78 -0.80
C LEU A 43 9.33 -2.23 0.34
N GLY A 44 8.77 -2.67 1.47
CA GLY A 44 9.54 -3.18 2.60
C GLY A 44 10.54 -2.14 3.13
N TRP A 45 10.09 -1.06 3.80
CA TRP A 45 10.95 -0.03 4.39
C TRP A 45 11.87 0.67 3.38
N LEU A 46 11.32 1.21 2.31
CA LEU A 46 12.09 1.98 1.34
C LEU A 46 12.49 3.34 1.91
N MET A 47 13.79 3.60 1.98
CA MET A 47 14.38 4.88 2.35
C MET A 47 15.17 5.47 1.18
N ASP A 48 15.37 6.78 1.17
CA ASP A 48 16.43 7.41 0.38
C ASP A 48 17.80 7.24 1.07
N ALA A 49 18.89 7.52 0.35
CA ALA A 49 20.24 7.29 0.84
C ALA A 49 20.55 8.08 2.13
N ASP A 50 20.07 9.32 2.21
CA ASP A 50 20.31 10.19 3.37
C ASP A 50 19.52 9.72 4.59
N THR A 51 18.25 9.34 4.39
CA THR A 51 17.40 8.77 5.45
C THR A 51 17.98 7.45 5.95
N HIS A 52 18.45 6.58 5.05
CA HIS A 52 19.12 5.33 5.40
C HIS A 52 20.40 5.57 6.20
N ALA A 53 21.26 6.48 5.78
CA ALA A 53 22.51 6.81 6.48
C ALA A 53 22.25 7.39 7.88
N ARG A 54 21.25 8.28 8.03
CA ARG A 54 20.85 8.82 9.35
C ARG A 54 20.32 7.72 10.26
N TRP A 55 19.47 6.85 9.75
CA TRP A 55 18.92 5.74 10.49
C TRP A 55 20.01 4.76 10.95
N ALA A 56 20.89 4.33 10.05
CA ALA A 56 22.01 3.45 10.39
C ALA A 56 22.94 4.07 11.46
N THR A 57 23.24 5.38 11.33
CA THR A 57 24.05 6.11 12.31
C THR A 57 23.37 6.20 13.67
N ALA A 58 22.08 6.54 13.71
CA ALA A 58 21.32 6.63 14.95
C ALA A 58 21.25 5.28 15.67
N CYS A 59 20.98 4.21 14.93
CA CYS A 59 20.93 2.89 15.50
C CYS A 59 22.29 2.37 15.98
N ALA A 60 23.37 2.67 15.26
CA ALA A 60 24.73 2.33 15.70
C ALA A 60 25.12 3.01 17.01
N ARG A 61 24.66 4.25 17.25
CA ARG A 61 24.90 4.98 18.52
C ARG A 61 24.18 4.37 19.70
N ASN A 62 22.93 3.97 19.49
CA ASN A 62 22.04 3.54 20.58
C ASN A 62 22.19 2.06 20.93
N GLY A 63 22.98 1.32 20.15
CA GLY A 63 23.11 -0.13 20.29
C GLY A 63 21.83 -0.85 19.87
N TRP A 64 21.94 -1.82 18.98
CA TRP A 64 20.83 -2.67 18.55
C TRP A 64 20.65 -3.86 19.49
N PRO A 65 19.44 -4.37 19.70
CA PRO A 65 18.12 -3.78 19.44
C PRO A 65 17.65 -2.98 20.65
N VAL A 66 17.15 -1.79 20.43
CA VAL A 66 16.54 -1.01 21.49
C VAL A 66 15.10 -0.77 21.13
N LYS A 67 14.19 -1.21 21.98
CA LYS A 67 12.77 -0.82 21.85
C LYS A 67 12.68 0.70 22.05
N ALA A 68 11.80 1.35 21.30
CA ALA A 68 11.63 2.80 21.42
C ALA A 68 11.31 3.24 22.86
N ASP A 69 10.55 2.42 23.58
CA ASP A 69 10.14 2.69 24.96
C ASP A 69 11.31 2.65 25.95
N ASP A 70 12.41 1.96 25.60
CA ASP A 70 13.61 1.84 26.43
C ASP A 70 14.61 2.99 26.19
N LEU A 71 14.34 3.85 25.16
CA LEU A 71 15.21 4.98 24.85
C LEU A 71 14.86 6.21 25.67
N PRO A 72 15.87 7.01 26.09
CA PRO A 72 15.65 8.35 26.60
C PRO A 72 14.86 9.23 25.64
N ALA A 73 14.05 10.14 26.15
CA ALA A 73 13.21 11.02 25.32
C ALA A 73 13.97 11.77 24.22
N THR A 74 15.22 12.20 24.50
CA THR A 74 16.10 12.86 23.56
C THR A 74 16.51 11.97 22.40
N GLU A 75 16.76 10.71 22.65
CA GLU A 75 17.14 9.71 21.63
C GLU A 75 15.93 9.26 20.81
N ARG A 76 14.77 9.12 21.46
CA ARG A 76 13.49 8.91 20.73
C ARG A 76 13.20 10.06 19.78
N ALA A 77 13.45 11.29 20.19
CA ALA A 77 13.28 12.46 19.33
C ALA A 77 14.23 12.44 18.10
N ALA A 78 15.45 11.95 18.29
CA ALA A 78 16.42 11.81 17.19
C ALA A 78 16.01 10.74 16.16
N LEU A 79 15.18 9.77 16.57
CA LEU A 79 14.59 8.74 15.70
C LEU A 79 13.21 9.13 15.16
N ALA A 80 12.72 10.33 15.45
CA ALA A 80 11.41 10.77 14.95
C ALA A 80 11.35 10.70 13.41
N GLY A 81 10.36 9.96 12.90
CA GLY A 81 10.21 9.71 11.46
C GLY A 81 11.23 8.72 10.87
N LEU A 82 12.00 8.02 11.70
CA LEU A 82 12.86 6.90 11.30
C LEU A 82 12.31 5.59 11.86
N PRO A 83 12.64 4.44 11.23
CA PRO A 83 12.33 3.13 11.80
C PRO A 83 12.98 2.98 13.17
N TYR A 84 12.32 2.25 14.04
CA TYR A 84 12.98 1.86 15.30
C TYR A 84 14.16 0.95 15.03
N CYS A 85 15.14 0.98 15.93
CA CYS A 85 16.26 0.05 15.88
C CYS A 85 15.89 -1.33 16.43
N ASP A 86 14.62 -1.69 16.35
CA ASP A 86 14.08 -2.99 16.74
C ASP A 86 13.98 -3.88 15.50
N VAL A 87 14.73 -4.95 15.47
CA VAL A 87 14.86 -5.86 14.33
C VAL A 87 13.87 -7.02 14.37
N HIS A 88 12.78 -6.93 15.12
CA HIS A 88 11.79 -8.00 15.22
C HIS A 88 11.18 -8.49 13.91
N ASN A 89 11.42 -7.78 12.82
CA ASN A 89 11.00 -8.17 11.48
C ASN A 89 12.20 -8.25 10.53
N GLY A 90 13.12 -9.16 10.81
CA GLY A 90 14.42 -9.33 10.16
C GLY A 90 14.50 -9.24 8.64
N MET A 91 13.40 -9.43 7.94
CA MET A 91 13.33 -9.31 6.47
C MET A 91 13.23 -7.85 5.98
N ARG A 92 13.08 -6.87 6.86
CA ARG A 92 12.79 -5.48 6.51
C ARG A 92 13.97 -4.53 6.69
N PHE A 93 14.98 -4.97 7.40
CA PHE A 93 16.15 -4.14 7.71
C PHE A 93 17.33 -4.52 6.84
N PRO A 94 18.06 -3.54 6.30
CA PRO A 94 19.22 -3.84 5.49
C PRO A 94 20.31 -4.48 6.34
N PRO A 95 21.09 -5.46 5.79
CA PRO A 95 22.18 -6.14 6.49
C PRO A 95 23.23 -5.21 7.08
N GLU A 96 23.38 -4.02 6.52
CA GLU A 96 24.27 -2.98 7.03
C GLU A 96 23.92 -2.57 8.44
N ALA A 97 22.65 -2.57 8.80
CA ALA A 97 22.22 -2.27 10.17
C ALA A 97 22.76 -3.29 11.17
N CYS A 98 22.66 -4.57 10.87
CA CYS A 98 23.24 -5.63 11.69
C CYS A 98 24.77 -5.59 11.70
N ARG A 99 25.42 -5.21 10.60
CA ARG A 99 26.88 -5.08 10.51
C ARG A 99 27.38 -3.88 11.31
N ALA A 100 26.75 -2.71 11.14
CA ALA A 100 27.12 -1.50 11.88
C ALA A 100 27.03 -1.72 13.39
N THR A 101 26.05 -2.49 13.84
CA THR A 101 25.92 -2.83 15.26
C THR A 101 26.92 -3.88 15.71
N ARG A 102 27.27 -4.84 14.86
CA ARG A 102 28.30 -5.85 15.18
C ARG A 102 29.68 -5.22 15.37
N ASP A 103 30.05 -4.27 14.51
CA ASP A 103 31.35 -3.61 14.56
C ASP A 103 31.46 -2.62 15.72
N GLY A 104 30.33 -2.05 16.19
CA GLY A 104 30.25 -1.16 17.36
C GLY A 104 29.91 -1.87 18.67
N TRP A 105 29.55 -3.15 18.66
CA TRP A 105 29.09 -3.85 19.86
C TRP A 105 30.17 -4.78 20.45
N PRO A 106 30.41 -4.70 21.74
CA PRO A 106 31.54 -5.43 22.35
C PRO A 106 31.42 -6.96 22.36
N ARG A 107 30.30 -7.58 22.02
CA ARG A 107 30.18 -9.05 21.87
C ARG A 107 28.87 -9.46 21.20
N ALA A 108 28.95 -10.27 20.16
CA ALA A 108 27.84 -10.99 19.51
C ALA A 108 27.00 -11.87 20.48
N ALA A 109 27.49 -12.13 21.67
CA ALA A 109 26.85 -12.95 22.72
C ALA A 109 25.64 -12.26 23.40
N ARG A 110 25.29 -11.04 23.05
CA ARG A 110 24.20 -10.29 23.71
C ARG A 110 22.91 -10.22 22.92
N TYR A 111 22.88 -10.69 21.68
CA TYR A 111 21.62 -10.78 20.97
C TYR A 111 20.74 -11.87 21.61
N PRO A 112 19.45 -11.60 21.86
CA PRO A 112 18.48 -12.63 22.22
C PRO A 112 18.51 -13.80 21.22
N ALA A 113 18.11 -14.99 21.67
CA ALA A 113 18.19 -16.20 20.85
C ALA A 113 17.40 -16.09 19.52
N ASP A 114 16.38 -15.27 19.50
CA ASP A 114 15.46 -14.99 18.40
C ASP A 114 15.82 -13.73 17.59
N HIS A 115 16.97 -13.09 17.92
CA HIS A 115 17.35 -11.86 17.26
C HIS A 115 17.90 -12.09 15.85
N PRO A 116 17.36 -11.43 14.81
CA PRO A 116 17.75 -11.67 13.42
C PRO A 116 19.23 -11.38 13.12
N CYS A 117 19.86 -10.49 13.89
CA CYS A 117 21.30 -10.20 13.74
C CYS A 117 22.21 -11.22 14.46
N ARG A 118 21.65 -12.21 15.17
CA ARG A 118 22.43 -13.22 15.89
C ARG A 118 23.10 -14.21 14.96
N ASP A 119 22.38 -14.64 13.95
CA ASP A 119 22.90 -15.57 12.95
C ASP A 119 23.44 -14.80 11.75
N THR A 120 24.77 -14.80 11.60
CA THR A 120 25.44 -14.14 10.48
C THR A 120 25.20 -14.84 9.16
N ALA A 121 24.71 -16.09 9.15
CA ALA A 121 24.35 -16.79 7.92
C ALA A 121 23.09 -16.16 7.27
N ASP A 122 22.12 -15.76 8.08
CA ASP A 122 20.91 -15.09 7.57
C ASP A 122 21.21 -13.72 6.95
N LEU A 123 22.23 -13.02 7.43
CA LEU A 123 22.65 -11.73 6.85
C LEU A 123 23.19 -11.85 5.43
N ALA A 124 23.67 -13.02 5.02
CA ALA A 124 24.16 -13.23 3.65
C ALA A 124 23.04 -13.23 2.64
N THR A 125 21.81 -13.56 3.05
CA THR A 125 20.61 -13.61 2.18
C THR A 125 19.88 -12.29 2.08
N TRP A 126 20.23 -11.30 2.90
CA TRP A 126 19.58 -10.00 2.86
C TRP A 126 20.26 -9.07 1.86
N PRO A 127 19.49 -8.37 1.01
CA PRO A 127 20.07 -7.43 0.07
C PRO A 127 20.68 -6.24 0.83
N ARG A 128 21.86 -5.84 0.44
CA ARG A 128 22.41 -4.55 0.86
C ARG A 128 21.53 -3.42 0.33
N TYR A 129 21.58 -2.26 0.97
CA TYR A 129 20.78 -1.11 0.52
C TYR A 129 20.89 -0.85 -0.98
N ALA A 130 22.12 -0.81 -1.52
CA ALA A 130 22.34 -0.59 -2.95
C ALA A 130 21.75 -1.69 -3.83
N GLU A 131 21.84 -2.95 -3.39
CA GLU A 131 21.28 -4.13 -4.08
C GLU A 131 19.75 -4.07 -4.06
N LYS A 132 19.15 -3.72 -2.91
CA LYS A 132 17.72 -3.49 -2.78
C LYS A 132 17.25 -2.42 -3.76
N ILE A 133 17.90 -1.26 -3.78
CA ILE A 133 17.55 -0.16 -4.69
C ILE A 133 17.67 -0.59 -6.15
N ALA A 134 18.73 -1.32 -6.51
CA ALA A 134 18.94 -1.82 -7.88
C ALA A 134 17.82 -2.78 -8.30
N ALA A 135 17.43 -3.72 -7.42
CA ALA A 135 16.38 -4.70 -7.68
C ALA A 135 14.99 -4.03 -7.79
N LEU A 136 14.67 -3.07 -6.91
CA LEU A 136 13.43 -2.31 -6.97
C LEU A 136 13.35 -1.46 -8.26
N ARG A 137 14.46 -0.83 -8.68
CA ARG A 137 14.54 -0.11 -9.98
C ARG A 137 14.30 -1.05 -11.17
N ALA A 138 14.86 -2.24 -11.14
CA ALA A 138 14.63 -3.24 -12.18
C ALA A 138 13.17 -3.64 -12.27
N MET A 139 12.51 -3.83 -11.12
CA MET A 139 11.08 -4.13 -11.05
C MET A 139 10.23 -2.97 -11.58
N PHE A 140 10.54 -1.71 -11.25
CA PHE A 140 9.82 -0.56 -11.82
C PHE A 140 9.93 -0.49 -13.34
N ARG A 141 11.13 -0.72 -13.91
CA ARG A 141 11.29 -0.80 -15.37
C ARG A 141 10.43 -1.90 -15.97
N ARG A 142 10.39 -3.06 -15.34
CA ARG A 142 9.58 -4.19 -15.81
C ARG A 142 8.08 -3.88 -15.75
N LEU A 143 7.59 -3.23 -14.69
CA LEU A 143 6.21 -2.77 -14.61
C LEU A 143 5.91 -1.74 -15.71
N ASP A 144 6.84 -0.81 -15.96
CA ASP A 144 6.74 0.17 -17.04
C ASP A 144 6.64 -0.49 -18.43
N GLU A 145 7.48 -1.48 -18.71
CA GLU A 145 7.48 -2.29 -19.94
C GLU A 145 6.18 -3.11 -20.11
N GLN A 146 5.58 -3.57 -19.02
CA GLN A 146 4.29 -4.26 -19.01
C GLN A 146 3.08 -3.33 -19.12
N GLY A 147 3.29 -2.02 -19.29
CA GLY A 147 2.20 -1.06 -19.46
C GLY A 147 1.57 -0.58 -18.16
N VAL A 148 2.14 -0.91 -17.00
CA VAL A 148 1.72 -0.29 -15.73
C VAL A 148 2.04 1.21 -15.81
N ALA A 149 1.09 2.04 -15.45
CA ALA A 149 1.23 3.49 -15.51
C ALA A 149 0.94 4.18 -14.17
N LEU A 150 0.47 3.44 -13.17
CA LEU A 150 0.22 3.90 -11.82
C LEU A 150 0.57 2.80 -10.82
N VAL A 151 1.33 3.14 -9.77
CA VAL A 151 1.72 2.21 -8.70
C VAL A 151 1.37 2.82 -7.35
N ALA A 152 0.49 2.16 -6.61
CA ALA A 152 0.20 2.41 -5.21
C ALA A 152 1.31 1.79 -4.34
N LEU A 153 1.92 2.57 -3.46
CA LEU A 153 3.13 2.18 -2.74
C LEU A 153 2.91 2.23 -1.23
N GLN A 154 3.45 1.24 -0.53
CA GLN A 154 3.44 1.17 0.91
C GLN A 154 4.88 1.03 1.44
N GLU A 155 5.08 1.37 2.71
CA GLU A 155 6.36 1.33 3.43
C GLU A 155 7.46 2.19 2.78
N VAL A 156 7.13 3.42 2.44
CA VAL A 156 8.06 4.39 1.88
C VAL A 156 8.37 5.50 2.89
N ALA A 157 9.61 5.95 2.94
CA ALA A 157 10.03 7.03 3.84
C ALA A 157 9.65 8.42 3.33
N GLY A 158 9.30 8.58 2.06
CA GLY A 158 8.92 9.84 1.44
C GLY A 158 9.11 9.84 -0.09
N ALA A 159 8.74 10.94 -0.74
CA ALA A 159 8.79 11.07 -2.19
C ALA A 159 10.21 10.92 -2.76
N ALA A 160 11.25 11.40 -2.06
CA ALA A 160 12.64 11.23 -2.46
C ALA A 160 13.04 9.74 -2.53
N ALA A 161 12.59 8.95 -1.56
CA ALA A 161 12.83 7.52 -1.55
C ALA A 161 12.19 6.82 -2.76
N VAL A 162 10.99 7.22 -3.15
CA VAL A 162 10.32 6.69 -4.34
C VAL A 162 11.01 7.17 -5.61
N GLN A 163 11.30 8.47 -5.71
CA GLN A 163 11.85 9.09 -6.93
C GLN A 163 13.17 8.46 -7.38
N GLN A 164 14.01 8.00 -6.46
CA GLN A 164 15.26 7.31 -6.81
C GLN A 164 15.05 6.00 -7.58
N LEU A 165 13.86 5.39 -7.51
CA LEU A 165 13.53 4.14 -8.19
C LEU A 165 12.95 4.33 -9.58
N LEU A 166 12.39 5.51 -9.86
CA LEU A 166 11.51 5.72 -11.00
C LEU A 166 12.25 5.84 -12.33
N PRO A 167 11.73 5.24 -13.40
CA PRO A 167 12.17 5.54 -14.77
C PRO A 167 11.96 7.00 -15.15
N ALA A 168 12.64 7.44 -16.20
CA ALA A 168 12.37 8.75 -16.79
C ALA A 168 10.89 8.88 -17.20
N GLY A 169 10.31 10.05 -16.98
CA GLY A 169 8.89 10.30 -17.32
C GLY A 169 7.87 9.85 -16.27
N TRP A 170 8.32 9.43 -15.10
CA TRP A 170 7.49 9.17 -13.94
C TRP A 170 7.53 10.32 -12.92
N SER A 171 6.52 10.39 -12.08
CA SER A 171 6.42 11.28 -10.91
C SER A 171 5.95 10.47 -9.70
N ALA A 172 6.19 11.00 -8.50
CA ALA A 172 5.71 10.40 -7.26
C ALA A 172 5.25 11.46 -6.27
N ALA A 173 4.35 11.07 -5.38
CA ALA A 173 3.95 11.80 -4.17
C ALA A 173 3.73 10.80 -3.03
N THR A 174 3.93 11.25 -1.79
CA THR A 174 3.66 10.43 -0.60
C THR A 174 2.92 11.26 0.46
N THR A 175 2.34 10.57 1.43
CA THR A 175 1.68 11.24 2.56
C THR A 175 2.64 12.07 3.39
N ARG A 176 3.95 11.76 3.38
CA ARG A 176 4.95 12.50 4.16
C ARG A 176 4.96 13.99 3.87
N GLU A 177 4.84 14.36 2.60
CA GLU A 177 4.91 15.74 2.14
C GLU A 177 3.57 16.48 2.22
N LEU A 178 2.49 15.78 2.65
CA LEU A 178 1.16 16.39 2.75
C LEU A 178 0.90 16.97 4.14
N PRO A 179 0.11 18.05 4.22
CA PRO A 179 -0.18 18.71 5.49
C PRO A 179 -0.86 17.80 6.52
N GLY A 180 -0.53 17.99 7.80
CA GLY A 180 -1.18 17.31 8.92
C GLY A 180 -0.78 15.84 9.10
N THR A 181 0.11 15.31 8.27
CA THR A 181 0.59 13.93 8.38
C THR A 181 1.47 13.77 9.62
N PRO A 182 1.27 12.72 10.43
CA PRO A 182 2.11 12.45 11.59
C PRO A 182 3.56 12.14 11.18
N SER A 183 4.51 12.47 12.06
CA SER A 183 5.92 12.11 11.87
C SER A 183 6.11 10.63 12.18
N ILE A 184 6.05 9.81 11.14
CA ILE A 184 6.20 8.36 11.19
C ILE A 184 7.24 7.90 10.18
N ALA A 185 7.75 6.69 10.35
CA ALA A 185 8.79 6.15 9.48
C ALA A 185 8.24 5.53 8.18
N GLN A 186 6.98 5.10 8.19
CA GLN A 186 6.34 4.45 7.06
C GLN A 186 5.19 5.29 6.53
N HIS A 187 5.27 5.67 5.29
CA HIS A 187 4.22 6.40 4.57
C HIS A 187 3.66 5.53 3.44
N VAL A 188 2.53 5.95 2.89
CA VAL A 188 2.02 5.46 1.61
C VAL A 188 2.28 6.49 0.53
N GLY A 189 2.39 6.04 -0.72
CA GLY A 189 2.69 6.90 -1.85
C GLY A 189 2.03 6.42 -3.13
N VAL A 190 2.10 7.26 -4.16
CA VAL A 190 1.71 6.93 -5.53
C VAL A 190 2.84 7.33 -6.46
N ALA A 191 3.16 6.45 -7.42
CA ALA A 191 4.01 6.76 -8.55
C ALA A 191 3.20 6.62 -9.84
N TRP A 192 3.40 7.53 -10.80
CA TRP A 192 2.64 7.51 -12.05
C TRP A 192 3.45 8.03 -13.23
N ARG A 193 3.13 7.58 -14.44
CA ARG A 193 3.67 8.15 -15.68
C ARG A 193 3.14 9.58 -15.85
N ARG A 194 3.97 10.53 -16.26
CA ARG A 194 3.59 11.95 -16.40
C ARG A 194 2.49 12.23 -17.42
N ASN A 195 2.24 11.29 -18.34
CA ASN A 195 1.12 11.38 -19.26
C ASN A 195 -0.22 10.96 -18.63
N ILE A 196 -0.22 10.46 -17.39
CA ILE A 196 -1.42 10.17 -16.60
C ILE A 196 -1.73 11.39 -15.73
N VAL A 197 -2.99 11.81 -15.73
CA VAL A 197 -3.44 12.91 -14.87
C VAL A 197 -3.73 12.35 -13.49
N VAL A 198 -2.89 12.73 -12.52
CA VAL A 198 -3.10 12.49 -11.07
C VAL A 198 -3.22 13.86 -10.41
N ARG A 199 -4.28 14.07 -9.64
CA ARG A 199 -4.59 15.34 -8.98
C ARG A 199 -5.33 15.13 -7.66
N ASP A 200 -5.62 16.22 -6.95
CA ASP A 200 -6.40 16.23 -5.71
C ASP A 200 -5.79 15.29 -4.65
N LEU A 201 -4.44 15.34 -4.51
CA LEU A 201 -3.70 14.56 -3.53
C LEU A 201 -4.04 15.02 -2.12
N GLU A 202 -4.43 14.07 -1.26
CA GLU A 202 -4.89 14.33 0.09
C GLU A 202 -4.46 13.23 1.05
N ALA A 203 -3.97 13.58 2.23
CA ALA A 203 -3.71 12.62 3.30
C ALA A 203 -5.01 12.36 4.10
N VAL A 204 -5.45 11.11 4.12
CA VAL A 204 -6.59 10.67 4.94
C VAL A 204 -6.06 10.36 6.34
N ASN A 205 -5.85 11.43 7.13
CA ASN A 205 -5.20 11.36 8.44
C ASN A 205 -6.03 10.58 9.48
N ALA A 206 -7.34 10.47 9.30
CA ALA A 206 -8.18 9.65 10.16
C ALA A 206 -7.74 8.17 10.20
N LEU A 207 -7.11 7.67 9.13
CA LEU A 207 -6.51 6.32 9.11
C LEU A 207 -5.23 6.21 9.93
N ALA A 208 -4.59 7.31 10.29
CA ALA A 208 -3.40 7.31 11.15
C ALA A 208 -3.75 7.25 12.64
N ASP A 209 -4.99 7.44 12.99
CA ASP A 209 -5.45 7.33 14.37
C ASP A 209 -5.55 5.85 14.77
N SER A 210 -4.83 5.48 15.82
CA SER A 210 -4.88 4.15 16.42
C SER A 210 -5.74 4.13 17.70
N GLY A 211 -6.27 5.28 18.12
CA GLY A 211 -6.83 5.48 19.45
C GLY A 211 -5.78 5.47 20.57
N VAL A 212 -4.50 5.35 20.24
CA VAL A 212 -3.36 5.34 21.17
C VAL A 212 -2.39 6.43 20.73
N PRO A 213 -2.34 7.59 21.44
CA PRO A 213 -1.61 8.78 20.98
C PRO A 213 -0.13 8.55 20.68
N GLU A 214 0.53 7.66 21.43
CA GLU A 214 1.96 7.35 21.26
C GLU A 214 2.24 6.36 20.12
N ARG A 215 1.20 5.84 19.47
CA ARG A 215 1.29 4.82 18.41
C ARG A 215 0.53 5.23 17.16
N PRO A 216 0.87 6.36 16.52
CA PRO A 216 0.21 6.74 15.28
C PRO A 216 0.43 5.66 14.21
N LEU A 217 -0.61 5.40 13.44
CA LEU A 217 -0.57 4.50 12.29
C LEU A 217 -0.28 5.30 11.01
N ARG A 218 -0.40 4.66 9.86
CA ARG A 218 -0.15 5.28 8.57
C ARG A 218 -1.42 5.94 8.05
N PRO A 219 -1.37 7.22 7.63
CA PRO A 219 -2.48 7.84 6.92
C PRO A 219 -2.69 7.17 5.57
N GLY A 220 -3.90 7.25 5.03
CA GLY A 220 -4.16 6.92 3.64
C GLY A 220 -3.74 8.05 2.71
N LEU A 221 -3.50 7.74 1.43
CA LEU A 221 -3.28 8.72 0.36
C LEU A 221 -4.44 8.66 -0.63
N ALA A 222 -5.27 9.68 -0.65
CA ALA A 222 -6.33 9.81 -1.62
C ALA A 222 -5.91 10.72 -2.78
N PHE A 223 -6.36 10.39 -4.01
CA PHE A 223 -6.10 11.17 -5.23
C PHE A 223 -7.14 10.85 -6.30
N THR A 224 -7.22 11.71 -7.32
CA THR A 224 -8.06 11.49 -8.49
C THR A 224 -7.20 11.11 -9.69
N VAL A 225 -7.58 10.04 -10.40
CA VAL A 225 -6.96 9.62 -11.66
C VAL A 225 -8.03 9.49 -12.75
N LEU A 226 -7.66 9.76 -14.02
CA LEU A 226 -8.56 9.58 -15.15
C LEU A 226 -8.44 8.16 -15.72
N VAL A 227 -9.54 7.43 -15.76
CA VAL A 227 -9.66 6.11 -16.40
C VAL A 227 -10.65 6.19 -17.54
N ALA A 228 -10.19 5.95 -18.76
CA ALA A 228 -10.98 6.15 -19.98
C ALA A 228 -11.63 7.56 -20.03
N GLY A 229 -10.91 8.58 -19.56
CA GLY A 229 -11.33 9.97 -19.55
C GLY A 229 -12.32 10.36 -18.45
N GLN A 230 -12.66 9.47 -17.55
CA GLN A 230 -13.55 9.73 -16.42
C GLN A 230 -12.76 9.70 -15.09
N PRO A 231 -13.09 10.58 -14.15
CA PRO A 231 -12.41 10.62 -12.86
C PRO A 231 -12.76 9.38 -12.03
N VAL A 232 -11.73 8.84 -11.39
CA VAL A 232 -11.81 7.78 -10.37
C VAL A 232 -11.11 8.32 -9.13
N ARG A 233 -11.78 8.34 -7.99
CA ARG A 233 -11.17 8.66 -6.70
C ARG A 233 -10.49 7.42 -6.15
N ALA A 234 -9.19 7.45 -5.94
CA ALA A 234 -8.42 6.33 -5.42
C ALA A 234 -7.93 6.63 -4.00
N LEU A 235 -7.90 5.61 -3.15
CA LEU A 235 -7.31 5.62 -1.82
C LEU A 235 -6.26 4.52 -1.70
N ILE A 236 -5.06 4.90 -1.33
CA ILE A 236 -4.00 3.95 -0.98
C ILE A 236 -3.99 3.77 0.52
N VAL A 237 -3.98 2.51 0.96
CA VAL A 237 -3.95 2.15 2.38
C VAL A 237 -2.74 1.27 2.71
N HIS A 238 -2.30 1.37 3.97
CA HIS A 238 -1.45 0.40 4.63
C HIS A 238 -1.98 0.23 6.05
N LEU A 239 -2.87 -0.72 6.23
CA LEU A 239 -3.58 -0.92 7.48
C LEU A 239 -2.67 -1.57 8.53
N LYS A 240 -3.16 -1.62 9.78
CA LYS A 240 -2.40 -2.20 10.90
C LYS A 240 -2.15 -3.69 10.69
N ALA A 241 -0.87 -4.08 10.74
CA ALA A 241 -0.44 -5.47 10.69
C ALA A 241 -0.74 -6.23 12.00
N GLY A 242 -0.64 -7.57 11.94
CA GLY A 242 -0.76 -8.45 13.11
C GLY A 242 -2.10 -9.14 13.28
N CYS A 243 -3.13 -8.76 12.47
CA CYS A 243 -4.49 -9.32 12.56
C CYS A 243 -4.95 -10.04 11.28
N ARG A 244 -4.08 -10.60 10.50
CA ARG A 244 -4.21 -11.08 9.10
C ARG A 244 -5.52 -11.80 8.77
N SER A 245 -5.89 -12.84 9.51
CA SER A 245 -7.10 -13.65 9.28
C SER A 245 -7.88 -13.92 10.58
N ARG A 246 -7.62 -13.11 11.61
CA ARG A 246 -8.21 -13.29 12.93
C ARG A 246 -9.57 -12.63 13.00
N ASP A 247 -10.44 -13.16 13.84
CA ASP A 247 -11.67 -12.48 14.23
C ASP A 247 -11.31 -11.16 14.92
N LEU A 248 -11.87 -10.05 14.48
CA LEU A 248 -11.54 -8.72 15.00
C LEU A 248 -12.11 -8.49 16.40
N ASP A 249 -13.20 -9.17 16.78
CA ASP A 249 -13.80 -9.10 18.12
C ASP A 249 -13.16 -10.11 19.10
N ALA A 250 -12.73 -11.26 18.58
CA ALA A 250 -12.16 -12.35 19.38
C ALA A 250 -10.85 -12.84 18.73
N PRO A 251 -9.77 -12.03 18.75
CA PRO A 251 -8.58 -12.29 17.95
C PRO A 251 -7.74 -13.47 18.44
N LEU A 252 -7.86 -13.85 19.70
CA LEU A 252 -7.12 -14.97 20.26
C LEU A 252 -7.83 -16.29 19.98
N THR A 253 -7.09 -17.25 19.47
CA THR A 253 -7.55 -18.62 19.21
C THR A 253 -7.11 -19.56 20.33
N THR A 254 -7.65 -20.78 20.38
CA THR A 254 -7.21 -21.81 21.33
C THR A 254 -5.71 -22.15 21.18
N ARG A 255 -5.14 -22.00 19.97
CA ARG A 255 -3.70 -22.20 19.73
C ARG A 255 -2.85 -21.11 20.37
N ASP A 256 -3.37 -19.90 20.47
CA ASP A 256 -2.65 -18.76 21.05
C ASP A 256 -2.51 -18.91 22.57
N ALA A 257 -3.32 -19.71 23.23
CA ALA A 257 -3.19 -19.99 24.67
C ALA A 257 -1.85 -20.64 25.05
N ALA A 258 -1.15 -21.25 24.09
CA ALA A 258 0.19 -21.79 24.30
C ALA A 258 1.31 -20.74 24.12
N LEU A 259 1.00 -19.54 23.62
CA LEU A 259 1.98 -18.47 23.44
C LEU A 259 2.26 -17.75 24.76
N PRO A 260 3.45 -17.17 24.95
CA PRO A 260 3.71 -16.24 26.04
C PRO A 260 2.66 -15.13 26.12
N GLN A 261 2.30 -14.69 27.33
CA GLN A 261 1.26 -13.69 27.56
C GLN A 261 1.53 -12.39 26.79
N GLU A 262 2.79 -11.92 26.74
CA GLU A 262 3.19 -10.74 25.97
C GLU A 262 2.81 -10.88 24.48
N ARG A 263 2.96 -12.07 23.91
CA ARG A 263 2.62 -12.33 22.52
C ARG A 263 1.11 -12.34 22.29
N GLN A 264 0.35 -12.88 23.24
CA GLN A 264 -1.12 -12.82 23.20
C GLN A 264 -1.61 -11.38 23.28
N ASP A 265 -1.05 -10.58 24.19
CA ASP A 265 -1.37 -9.17 24.38
C ASP A 265 -1.04 -8.34 23.12
N ALA A 266 0.09 -8.63 22.46
CA ALA A 266 0.46 -8.00 21.20
C ALA A 266 -0.53 -8.30 20.08
N ILE A 267 -0.93 -9.56 19.91
CA ILE A 267 -1.93 -9.98 18.90
C ILE A 267 -3.27 -9.29 19.16
N ALA A 268 -3.73 -9.29 20.41
CA ALA A 268 -5.00 -8.65 20.77
C ALA A 268 -4.96 -7.14 20.49
N SER A 269 -3.86 -6.49 20.87
CA SER A 269 -3.66 -5.05 20.65
C SER A 269 -3.59 -4.69 19.15
N ASP A 270 -2.92 -5.50 18.35
CA ASP A 270 -2.82 -5.27 16.89
C ASP A 270 -4.19 -5.39 16.21
N CYS A 271 -5.00 -6.37 16.60
CA CYS A 271 -6.37 -6.50 16.09
C CYS A 271 -7.28 -5.36 16.57
N ALA A 272 -7.12 -4.90 17.82
CA ALA A 272 -7.87 -3.76 18.34
C ALA A 272 -7.56 -2.48 17.56
N MET A 273 -6.28 -2.23 17.25
CA MET A 273 -5.88 -1.05 16.45
C MET A 273 -6.39 -1.13 15.00
N LEU A 274 -6.36 -2.32 14.38
CA LEU A 274 -6.95 -2.49 13.04
C LEU A 274 -8.46 -2.22 13.09
N ARG A 275 -9.16 -2.75 14.09
CA ARG A 275 -10.58 -2.51 14.27
C ARG A 275 -10.88 -1.02 14.46
N PHE A 276 -10.04 -0.31 15.19
CA PHE A 276 -10.17 1.14 15.38
C PHE A 276 -10.02 1.95 14.09
N GLN A 277 -9.24 1.45 13.11
CA GLN A 277 -9.11 2.09 11.78
C GLN A 277 -10.34 1.91 10.88
N LEU A 278 -11.17 0.88 11.12
CA LEU A 278 -12.28 0.54 10.23
C LEU A 278 -13.29 1.67 10.03
N PRO A 279 -13.79 2.35 11.07
CA PRO A 279 -14.73 3.46 10.88
C PRO A 279 -14.19 4.58 9.98
N ALA A 280 -12.89 4.85 10.03
CA ALA A 280 -12.27 5.86 9.18
C ALA A 280 -12.23 5.43 7.71
N LEU A 281 -11.94 4.15 7.45
CA LEU A 281 -11.94 3.59 6.10
C LEU A 281 -13.36 3.50 5.53
N GLU A 282 -14.31 3.04 6.33
CA GLU A 282 -15.72 2.96 5.98
C GLU A 282 -16.29 4.35 5.66
N ASN A 283 -16.10 5.33 6.53
CA ASN A 283 -16.52 6.71 6.29
C ASN A 283 -15.96 7.29 4.98
N TRP A 284 -14.71 6.95 4.63
CA TRP A 284 -14.15 7.37 3.35
C TRP A 284 -14.88 6.69 2.17
N ILE A 285 -15.14 5.40 2.25
CA ILE A 285 -15.87 4.64 1.22
C ILE A 285 -17.29 5.20 1.04
N ASP A 286 -17.97 5.40 2.15
CA ASP A 286 -19.37 5.89 2.19
C ASP A 286 -19.51 7.29 1.62
N SER A 287 -18.55 8.17 1.92
CA SER A 287 -18.52 9.53 1.36
C SER A 287 -18.35 9.57 -0.17
N HIS A 288 -17.91 8.43 -0.78
CA HIS A 288 -17.73 8.28 -2.21
C HIS A 288 -18.76 7.32 -2.84
N ALA A 289 -19.76 6.87 -2.06
CA ALA A 289 -20.81 5.97 -2.52
C ALA A 289 -21.54 6.53 -3.76
N GLY A 290 -21.82 5.66 -4.72
CA GLY A 290 -22.42 6.04 -6.00
C GLY A 290 -21.44 6.62 -7.04
N GLY A 291 -20.24 7.01 -6.64
CA GLY A 291 -19.15 7.45 -7.51
C GLY A 291 -18.21 6.31 -7.94
N ASP A 292 -17.29 6.65 -8.84
CA ASP A 292 -16.21 5.75 -9.23
C ASP A 292 -15.04 5.92 -8.28
N PHE A 293 -14.80 4.90 -7.47
CA PHE A 293 -13.64 4.90 -6.59
C PHE A 293 -12.97 3.54 -6.50
N ALA A 294 -11.73 3.55 -5.98
CA ALA A 294 -10.93 2.37 -5.71
C ALA A 294 -10.15 2.51 -4.40
N VAL A 295 -9.96 1.41 -3.68
CA VAL A 295 -9.05 1.29 -2.54
C VAL A 295 -8.00 0.24 -2.88
N LEU A 296 -6.72 0.64 -2.76
CA LEU A 296 -5.58 -0.20 -3.12
C LEU A 296 -4.58 -0.21 -1.98
N GLY A 297 -3.87 -1.32 -1.81
CA GLY A 297 -2.77 -1.32 -0.85
C GLY A 297 -2.64 -2.60 -0.08
N ASP A 298 -1.78 -2.51 0.94
CA ASP A 298 -1.59 -3.53 1.93
C ASP A 298 -2.66 -3.39 3.03
N PHE A 299 -3.67 -4.23 2.94
CA PHE A 299 -4.73 -4.30 3.94
C PHE A 299 -4.31 -5.05 5.20
N ASN A 300 -3.16 -5.72 5.15
CA ASN A 300 -2.71 -6.63 6.21
C ASN A 300 -3.77 -7.70 6.60
N ARG A 301 -4.69 -7.99 5.68
CA ARG A 301 -5.81 -8.93 5.81
C ARG A 301 -5.93 -9.81 4.58
N THR A 302 -6.27 -11.05 4.79
CA THR A 302 -6.58 -12.02 3.72
C THR A 302 -8.03 -11.84 3.25
N LEU A 303 -8.32 -10.72 2.59
CA LEU A 303 -9.71 -10.38 2.19
C LEU A 303 -10.39 -11.48 1.37
N LEU A 304 -9.63 -12.23 0.57
CA LEU A 304 -10.19 -13.29 -0.27
C LEU A 304 -10.74 -14.49 0.53
N ARG A 305 -10.34 -14.64 1.79
CA ARG A 305 -10.89 -15.64 2.72
C ARG A 305 -12.09 -15.14 3.51
N GLU A 306 -12.28 -13.83 3.53
CA GLU A 306 -13.43 -13.26 4.21
C GLU A 306 -14.70 -13.50 3.39
N PRO A 307 -15.86 -13.70 4.04
CA PRO A 307 -17.13 -13.92 3.35
C PRO A 307 -17.43 -12.80 2.35
N LEU A 308 -18.10 -13.14 1.26
CA LEU A 308 -18.70 -12.15 0.37
C LEU A 308 -19.94 -11.56 1.06
N ALA A 309 -20.11 -10.25 0.95
CA ALA A 309 -21.24 -9.53 1.53
C ALA A 309 -22.60 -9.86 0.86
N ASP A 310 -22.59 -10.67 -0.19
CA ASP A 310 -23.79 -11.11 -0.91
C ASP A 310 -24.61 -12.18 -0.17
N SER A 311 -24.12 -12.79 0.93
CA SER A 311 -24.97 -13.61 1.77
C SER A 311 -25.81 -12.74 2.70
N ALA A 312 -27.14 -12.74 2.52
CA ALA A 312 -28.07 -12.00 3.36
C ALA A 312 -27.89 -12.31 4.87
N THR A 313 -27.43 -13.51 5.20
CA THR A 313 -27.16 -13.96 6.57
C THR A 313 -25.95 -13.27 7.19
N TYR A 314 -25.01 -12.79 6.38
CA TYR A 314 -23.79 -12.15 6.86
C TYR A 314 -24.02 -10.68 7.15
N ARG A 315 -24.78 -10.00 6.29
CA ARG A 315 -25.19 -8.59 6.48
C ARG A 315 -25.92 -8.35 7.78
N THR A 316 -26.75 -9.32 8.20
CA THR A 316 -27.54 -9.24 9.46
C THR A 316 -26.70 -9.49 10.73
N ARG A 317 -25.44 -9.89 10.62
CA ARG A 317 -24.64 -10.32 11.78
C ARG A 317 -23.49 -9.39 12.15
N LEU A 318 -23.07 -8.51 11.24
CA LEU A 318 -21.89 -7.67 11.45
C LEU A 318 -22.21 -6.39 12.20
N ASP A 319 -23.38 -5.86 11.98
CA ASP A 319 -23.87 -4.59 12.52
C ASP A 319 -24.81 -4.77 13.70
N GLY A 320 -24.74 -5.91 14.39
CA GLY A 320 -25.60 -6.18 15.56
C GLY A 320 -27.08 -6.35 15.22
N GLY A 321 -27.41 -6.51 13.92
CA GLY A 321 -28.75 -6.82 13.44
C GLY A 321 -29.48 -5.70 12.71
N ALA A 322 -28.90 -4.51 12.64
CA ALA A 322 -29.36 -3.43 11.77
C ALA A 322 -28.42 -3.33 10.58
N ALA A 323 -28.80 -3.92 9.44
CA ALA A 323 -27.95 -3.86 8.24
C ALA A 323 -27.59 -2.42 7.91
N GLY A 324 -26.31 -2.07 7.98
CA GLY A 324 -25.75 -0.77 7.58
C GLY A 324 -25.78 0.33 8.64
N ASP A 325 -25.80 -0.03 9.89
CA ASP A 325 -25.38 0.94 10.91
C ASP A 325 -23.84 0.99 10.89
N PRO A 326 -23.24 2.20 10.79
CA PRO A 326 -21.81 2.33 10.89
C PRO A 326 -21.32 1.70 12.19
N LEU A 327 -20.10 1.12 12.18
CA LEU A 327 -19.43 0.57 13.38
C LEU A 327 -19.55 1.49 14.61
N GLY A 328 -19.89 2.74 14.37
CA GLY A 328 -19.90 3.77 15.36
C GLY A 328 -18.51 4.11 15.86
N PRO A 329 -18.39 5.13 16.71
CA PRO A 329 -17.09 5.49 17.27
C PRO A 329 -16.58 4.35 18.14
N CYS A 330 -15.34 3.96 17.88
CA CYS A 330 -14.58 3.08 18.76
C CYS A 330 -13.80 3.92 19.78
N THR A 331 -13.62 3.38 20.98
CA THR A 331 -12.66 3.90 21.97
C THR A 331 -11.61 2.85 22.28
N MET A 332 -10.36 3.26 22.40
CA MET A 332 -9.29 2.38 22.84
C MET A 332 -9.15 2.44 24.35
N VAL A 333 -9.26 1.30 25.00
CA VAL A 333 -9.05 1.17 26.44
C VAL A 333 -7.92 0.21 26.72
N ARG A 334 -7.18 0.46 27.80
CA ARG A 334 -6.12 -0.44 28.25
C ARG A 334 -6.70 -1.48 29.22
N ASP A 335 -6.49 -2.75 28.92
CA ASP A 335 -6.87 -3.89 29.76
C ASP A 335 -5.58 -4.67 30.10
N GLY A 336 -5.02 -4.44 31.27
CA GLY A 336 -3.70 -4.94 31.64
C GLY A 336 -2.61 -4.40 30.71
N ASN A 337 -1.90 -5.29 30.02
CA ASN A 337 -0.82 -4.95 29.07
C ASN A 337 -1.31 -4.83 27.61
N ARG A 338 -2.58 -5.07 27.34
CA ARG A 338 -3.16 -5.03 25.98
C ARG A 338 -4.08 -3.83 25.77
N TRP A 339 -4.21 -3.46 24.52
CA TRP A 339 -5.23 -2.51 24.06
C TRP A 339 -6.45 -3.26 23.56
N VAL A 340 -7.64 -2.72 23.85
CA VAL A 340 -8.93 -3.27 23.42
C VAL A 340 -9.74 -2.16 22.79
N ALA A 341 -10.26 -2.40 21.58
CA ALA A 341 -11.20 -1.49 20.93
C ALA A 341 -12.63 -1.80 21.41
N GLN A 342 -13.24 -0.83 22.07
CA GLN A 342 -14.66 -0.86 22.45
C GLN A 342 -15.43 -0.06 21.40
N CYS A 343 -16.15 -0.76 20.52
CA CYS A 343 -16.98 -0.19 19.48
C CYS A 343 -18.46 -0.45 19.77
N ALA A 344 -19.33 0.38 19.21
CA ALA A 344 -20.79 0.24 19.39
C ALA A 344 -21.31 -1.06 18.79
N ALA A 345 -20.76 -1.49 17.63
CA ALA A 345 -21.11 -2.73 16.97
C ALA A 345 -19.98 -3.77 17.02
N ARG A 346 -20.31 -5.04 16.80
CA ARG A 346 -19.35 -6.13 16.71
C ARG A 346 -18.93 -6.35 15.27
N THR A 347 -17.64 -6.53 15.04
CA THR A 347 -17.06 -6.76 13.71
C THR A 347 -16.10 -7.90 13.74
N ARG A 348 -16.37 -8.96 12.97
CA ARG A 348 -15.51 -10.15 12.89
C ARG A 348 -14.52 -10.10 11.73
N ALA A 349 -14.92 -9.47 10.64
CA ALA A 349 -14.18 -9.43 9.40
C ALA A 349 -14.20 -8.03 8.80
N LEU A 350 -13.15 -7.69 8.05
CA LEU A 350 -12.99 -6.35 7.50
C LEU A 350 -13.84 -6.13 6.25
N PHE A 351 -13.75 -7.02 5.26
CA PHE A 351 -14.37 -6.79 3.96
C PHE A 351 -15.90 -6.75 4.01
N PRO A 352 -16.58 -7.63 4.73
CA PRO A 352 -18.03 -7.53 4.88
C PRO A 352 -18.50 -6.27 5.58
N GLU A 353 -17.71 -5.73 6.50
CA GLU A 353 -18.00 -4.46 7.15
C GLU A 353 -17.97 -3.32 6.15
N LEU A 354 -16.91 -3.22 5.37
CA LEU A 354 -16.77 -2.20 4.33
C LEU A 354 -17.75 -2.37 3.16
N ASN A 355 -18.33 -3.56 2.98
CA ASN A 355 -19.21 -3.90 1.87
C ASN A 355 -20.62 -4.25 2.35
N ASP A 356 -21.13 -3.52 3.30
CA ASP A 356 -22.47 -3.69 3.85
C ASP A 356 -23.58 -3.16 2.90
N GLY A 357 -23.20 -2.38 1.87
CA GLY A 357 -24.09 -1.81 0.86
C GLY A 357 -24.79 -0.54 1.33
N ARG A 358 -24.28 0.12 2.35
CA ARG A 358 -24.77 1.39 2.86
C ARG A 358 -23.66 2.44 2.95
N PRO A 359 -23.98 3.67 2.59
CA PRO A 359 -25.20 4.11 1.92
C PRO A 359 -25.41 3.40 0.57
N PRO A 360 -26.60 3.46 -0.05
CA PRO A 360 -26.83 2.87 -1.37
C PRO A 360 -25.73 3.28 -2.36
N GLY A 361 -25.05 2.30 -2.97
CA GLY A 361 -23.91 2.54 -3.85
C GLY A 361 -22.52 2.29 -3.24
N ALA A 362 -22.41 2.10 -1.92
CA ALA A 362 -21.19 1.64 -1.25
C ALA A 362 -20.95 0.13 -1.42
N ILE A 363 -21.20 -0.40 -2.62
CA ILE A 363 -20.96 -1.80 -2.95
C ILE A 363 -19.57 -1.93 -3.53
N LEU A 364 -18.80 -2.86 -2.96
CA LEU A 364 -17.41 -3.09 -3.29
C LEU A 364 -17.19 -4.41 -4.03
N TRP A 365 -16.23 -4.39 -4.94
CA TRP A 365 -15.73 -5.54 -5.67
C TRP A 365 -14.23 -5.66 -5.48
N ARG A 366 -13.77 -6.81 -5.00
CA ARG A 366 -12.33 -7.08 -4.86
C ARG A 366 -11.80 -7.81 -6.08
N ALA A 367 -10.60 -7.43 -6.51
CA ALA A 367 -9.86 -8.14 -7.53
C ALA A 367 -9.48 -9.54 -7.03
N ARG A 368 -9.40 -10.51 -7.96
CA ARG A 368 -9.02 -11.89 -7.69
C ARG A 368 -7.81 -12.25 -8.52
N PHE A 369 -6.96 -13.10 -8.01
CA PHE A 369 -5.83 -13.61 -8.78
C PHE A 369 -6.31 -14.42 -9.98
N ALA A 370 -5.63 -14.24 -11.13
CA ALA A 370 -5.95 -14.94 -12.37
C ALA A 370 -5.86 -16.47 -12.24
N ASP A 371 -4.96 -16.94 -11.37
CA ASP A 371 -4.62 -18.35 -11.21
C ASP A 371 -5.41 -19.06 -10.09
N LEU A 372 -6.50 -18.46 -9.61
CA LEU A 372 -7.37 -19.11 -8.63
C LEU A 372 -8.06 -20.32 -9.25
N GLY A 373 -7.79 -21.51 -8.70
CA GLY A 373 -8.51 -22.71 -9.06
C GLY A 373 -10.00 -22.67 -8.63
N PRO A 374 -10.81 -23.67 -9.07
CA PRO A 374 -12.17 -23.84 -8.61
C PRO A 374 -12.18 -23.94 -7.07
N GLY A 375 -12.77 -22.97 -6.39
CA GLY A 375 -12.76 -22.88 -4.93
C GLY A 375 -11.98 -21.69 -4.37
N GLY A 376 -11.36 -20.87 -5.23
CA GLY A 376 -10.82 -19.55 -4.86
C GLY A 376 -9.48 -19.55 -4.13
N GLY A 377 -8.78 -20.68 -4.03
CA GLY A 377 -7.45 -20.78 -3.42
C GLY A 377 -6.32 -20.61 -4.46
N ILE A 378 -5.22 -19.99 -4.10
CA ILE A 378 -3.99 -19.95 -4.92
C ILE A 378 -3.47 -21.39 -5.04
N ARG A 379 -3.20 -21.86 -6.26
CA ARG A 379 -2.64 -23.19 -6.46
C ARG A 379 -1.24 -23.27 -5.87
N LYS A 380 -0.95 -24.32 -5.12
CA LYS A 380 0.40 -24.63 -4.66
C LYS A 380 1.35 -24.66 -5.86
N GLY A 381 2.35 -23.79 -5.87
CA GLY A 381 3.29 -23.66 -7.00
C GLY A 381 2.89 -22.65 -8.08
N SER A 382 1.75 -21.95 -7.97
CA SER A 382 1.50 -20.77 -8.79
C SER A 382 2.44 -19.64 -8.33
N SER A 383 2.96 -18.88 -9.26
CA SER A 383 3.88 -17.75 -9.04
C SER A 383 3.22 -16.56 -8.31
N GLY A 384 2.14 -16.80 -7.58
CA GLY A 384 1.20 -15.79 -7.15
C GLY A 384 1.56 -15.00 -5.91
N ASP A 385 2.61 -15.35 -5.18
CA ASP A 385 2.91 -14.65 -3.96
C ASP A 385 4.41 -14.51 -3.76
N CYS A 386 4.92 -13.28 -3.76
CA CYS A 386 6.26 -12.97 -3.27
C CYS A 386 6.30 -12.85 -1.74
N SER A 387 5.19 -13.02 -1.05
CA SER A 387 5.29 -13.21 0.38
C SER A 387 6.17 -14.44 0.55
N ILE A 388 7.32 -14.26 1.14
CA ILE A 388 8.20 -15.34 1.51
C ILE A 388 7.30 -16.38 2.14
N ALA A 389 7.23 -17.55 1.51
CA ALA A 389 6.87 -18.72 2.24
C ALA A 389 7.78 -18.65 3.46
N GLY A 390 7.25 -18.08 4.53
CA GLY A 390 8.01 -17.96 5.75
C GLY A 390 8.57 -19.33 6.01
N ALA A 391 9.63 -19.47 6.76
CA ALA A 391 10.28 -20.70 7.14
C ALA A 391 9.34 -21.86 7.55
N HIS A 392 8.07 -21.68 7.44
CA HIS A 392 6.98 -22.59 7.81
C HIS A 392 6.28 -23.30 6.64
N GLY A 393 6.74 -23.15 5.40
CA GLY A 393 6.32 -24.02 4.29
C GLY A 393 4.83 -23.96 3.90
N ASP A 394 4.05 -23.04 4.45
CA ASP A 394 2.63 -22.93 4.18
C ASP A 394 2.40 -21.90 3.07
N LEU A 395 2.40 -22.38 1.83
CA LEU A 395 2.22 -21.59 0.60
C LEU A 395 0.77 -21.15 0.35
N THR A 396 -0.08 -21.15 1.35
CA THR A 396 -1.46 -20.68 1.25
C THR A 396 -1.58 -19.21 1.58
N HIS A 397 -0.76 -18.37 0.94
CA HIS A 397 -0.90 -16.93 1.09
C HIS A 397 -1.96 -16.40 0.14
N ASP A 398 -3.12 -16.10 0.67
CA ASP A 398 -4.21 -15.44 -0.05
C ASP A 398 -3.97 -13.95 -0.25
N GLY A 399 -2.70 -13.52 -0.24
CA GLY A 399 -2.32 -12.13 -0.37
C GLY A 399 -2.92 -11.21 0.71
N ILE A 400 -2.20 -10.17 1.07
CA ILE A 400 -2.68 -9.09 1.94
C ILE A 400 -2.71 -7.75 1.20
N ASP A 401 -2.16 -7.74 -0.02
CA ASP A 401 -2.22 -6.63 -0.97
C ASP A 401 -3.45 -6.79 -1.86
N HIS A 402 -4.33 -5.82 -1.85
CA HIS A 402 -5.61 -5.92 -2.55
C HIS A 402 -5.92 -4.67 -3.38
N VAL A 403 -6.77 -4.90 -4.38
CA VAL A 403 -7.44 -3.87 -5.18
C VAL A 403 -8.94 -4.07 -5.03
N VAL A 404 -9.61 -3.06 -4.50
CA VAL A 404 -11.06 -3.04 -4.28
C VAL A 404 -11.63 -1.86 -5.06
N ILE A 405 -12.72 -2.06 -5.79
CA ILE A 405 -13.36 -1.00 -6.59
C ILE A 405 -14.87 -0.91 -6.30
N SER A 406 -15.43 0.27 -6.50
CA SER A 406 -16.87 0.49 -6.39
C SER A 406 -17.66 -0.23 -7.48
N GLU A 407 -18.94 -0.52 -7.22
CA GLU A 407 -19.88 -1.07 -8.20
C GLU A 407 -20.00 -0.17 -9.44
N SER A 408 -20.02 1.17 -9.25
CA SER A 408 -20.05 2.15 -10.34
C SER A 408 -18.84 1.97 -11.26
N LEU A 409 -17.62 1.95 -10.70
CA LEU A 409 -16.40 1.74 -11.47
C LEU A 409 -16.40 0.39 -12.18
N LYS A 410 -16.79 -0.70 -11.49
CA LYS A 410 -16.90 -2.03 -12.09
C LYS A 410 -17.81 -2.05 -13.32
N ARG A 411 -18.95 -1.36 -13.26
CA ARG A 411 -19.89 -1.30 -14.41
C ARG A 411 -19.27 -0.64 -15.64
N ARG A 412 -18.39 0.34 -15.44
CA ARG A 412 -17.68 1.05 -16.53
C ARG A 412 -16.49 0.27 -17.10
N LEU A 413 -15.91 -0.61 -16.33
CA LEU A 413 -14.72 -1.36 -16.72
C LEU A 413 -15.10 -2.69 -17.40
N THR A 414 -14.18 -3.24 -18.19
CA THR A 414 -14.30 -4.58 -18.76
C THR A 414 -14.22 -5.63 -17.65
N SER A 415 -14.63 -6.88 -17.95
CA SER A 415 -14.64 -7.98 -16.98
C SER A 415 -13.26 -8.28 -16.36
N ASN A 416 -12.17 -8.02 -17.13
CA ASN A 416 -10.80 -8.29 -16.69
C ASN A 416 -10.26 -7.28 -15.65
N ALA A 417 -10.98 -6.18 -15.41
CA ALA A 417 -10.55 -5.15 -14.45
C ALA A 417 -10.44 -5.66 -13.00
N LEU A 418 -11.06 -6.79 -12.69
CA LEU A 418 -10.97 -7.47 -11.40
C LEU A 418 -10.07 -8.71 -11.44
N THR A 419 -9.31 -8.90 -12.52
CA THR A 419 -8.32 -9.97 -12.60
C THR A 419 -6.96 -9.40 -12.23
N MET A 420 -6.40 -9.90 -11.14
CA MET A 420 -5.12 -9.48 -10.60
C MET A 420 -4.07 -10.54 -10.90
N HIS A 421 -2.86 -10.11 -11.21
CA HIS A 421 -1.71 -10.99 -11.34
C HIS A 421 -0.50 -10.42 -10.59
N VAL A 422 0.42 -11.29 -10.22
CA VAL A 422 1.62 -10.93 -9.47
C VAL A 422 2.81 -10.85 -10.41
N VAL A 423 3.62 -9.81 -10.28
CA VAL A 423 4.88 -9.66 -11.01
C VAL A 423 6.02 -10.06 -10.10
N ASN A 424 6.52 -11.30 -10.26
CA ASN A 424 7.57 -11.85 -9.42
C ASN A 424 8.92 -11.18 -9.66
N TYR A 425 9.76 -11.11 -8.64
CA TYR A 425 11.18 -10.78 -8.81
C TYR A 425 11.88 -11.85 -9.66
N GLN A 426 12.89 -11.41 -10.40
CA GLN A 426 13.70 -12.28 -11.26
C GLN A 426 15.17 -12.13 -10.94
N ASP A 427 15.91 -13.22 -11.07
CA ASP A 427 17.38 -13.21 -11.03
C ASP A 427 17.98 -12.66 -12.34
N ALA A 428 19.31 -12.65 -12.42
CA ALA A 428 20.04 -12.19 -13.61
C ALA A 428 19.73 -12.99 -14.89
N HIS A 429 19.14 -14.18 -14.75
CA HIS A 429 18.75 -15.05 -15.87
C HIS A 429 17.26 -14.96 -16.21
N GLY A 430 16.53 -14.04 -15.55
CA GLY A 430 15.09 -13.88 -15.74
C GLY A 430 14.23 -14.94 -15.05
N LEU A 431 14.81 -15.78 -14.20
CA LEU A 431 14.07 -16.81 -13.46
C LEU A 431 13.47 -16.21 -12.17
N PRO A 432 12.25 -16.61 -11.79
CA PRO A 432 11.65 -16.17 -10.54
C PRO A 432 12.54 -16.51 -9.34
N VAL A 433 12.76 -15.53 -8.45
CA VAL A 433 13.54 -15.72 -7.20
C VAL A 433 12.70 -16.25 -6.06
N HIS A 434 11.38 -16.29 -6.25
CA HIS A 434 10.44 -16.78 -5.26
C HIS A 434 10.73 -18.23 -4.84
N GLY A 435 10.74 -18.47 -3.51
CA GLY A 435 11.02 -19.79 -2.95
C GLY A 435 12.49 -20.24 -2.99
N ARG A 436 13.38 -19.38 -3.46
CA ARG A 436 14.83 -19.62 -3.46
C ARG A 436 15.46 -19.00 -2.21
N ALA A 437 15.81 -19.84 -1.26
CA ALA A 437 16.43 -19.43 0.00
C ALA A 437 17.83 -18.79 -0.18
N ASP A 438 18.46 -18.99 -1.33
CA ASP A 438 19.77 -18.46 -1.68
C ASP A 438 19.73 -17.03 -2.23
N LEU A 439 18.55 -16.50 -2.53
CA LEU A 439 18.38 -15.16 -3.11
C LEU A 439 17.63 -14.23 -2.17
N ALA A 440 18.24 -13.09 -1.92
CA ALA A 440 17.63 -12.04 -1.12
C ALA A 440 16.52 -11.32 -1.88
N LEU A 441 15.35 -11.21 -1.29
CA LEU A 441 14.24 -10.42 -1.83
C LEU A 441 14.36 -8.95 -1.43
N PRO A 442 14.20 -8.01 -2.35
CA PRO A 442 14.24 -6.57 -2.05
C PRO A 442 13.02 -6.08 -1.23
N SER A 443 11.94 -6.84 -1.26
CA SER A 443 10.75 -6.71 -0.41
C SER A 443 10.12 -8.09 -0.24
N ASP A 444 9.45 -8.30 0.87
CA ASP A 444 8.62 -9.48 1.14
C ASP A 444 7.28 -9.46 0.39
N HIS A 445 7.01 -8.41 -0.37
CA HIS A 445 5.87 -8.26 -1.26
C HIS A 445 6.31 -8.15 -2.72
N CYS A 446 5.50 -8.71 -3.62
CA CYS A 446 5.59 -8.47 -5.06
C CYS A 446 4.50 -7.48 -5.52
N PRO A 447 4.72 -6.77 -6.64
CA PRO A 447 3.66 -5.96 -7.22
C PRO A 447 2.45 -6.79 -7.64
N HIS A 448 1.27 -6.39 -7.23
CA HIS A 448 -0.02 -6.91 -7.67
C HIS A 448 -0.61 -5.97 -8.72
N VAL A 449 -0.86 -6.47 -9.92
CA VAL A 449 -1.22 -5.67 -11.10
C VAL A 449 -2.63 -6.00 -11.57
N VAL A 450 -3.41 -4.97 -11.84
CA VAL A 450 -4.70 -5.01 -12.55
C VAL A 450 -4.68 -4.07 -13.75
N THR A 451 -5.53 -4.33 -14.74
CA THR A 451 -5.69 -3.43 -15.89
C THR A 451 -7.12 -2.92 -15.97
N TRP A 452 -7.28 -1.62 -15.81
CA TRP A 452 -8.58 -0.96 -15.92
C TRP A 452 -8.80 -0.47 -17.35
N THR A 453 -9.64 -1.17 -18.08
CA THR A 453 -10.03 -0.82 -19.45
C THR A 453 -11.48 -0.37 -19.47
N GLY A 454 -11.74 0.84 -19.96
CA GLY A 454 -13.09 1.33 -20.12
C GLY A 454 -13.87 0.54 -21.16
N LYS A 455 -15.15 0.30 -20.90
CA LYS A 455 -16.05 -0.22 -21.93
C LYS A 455 -16.26 0.87 -22.99
N ARG A 456 -16.18 0.50 -24.26
CA ARG A 456 -16.58 1.42 -25.33
C ARG A 456 -18.07 1.76 -25.18
N PRO A 457 -18.46 3.04 -25.28
CA PRO A 457 -19.88 3.36 -25.35
C PRO A 457 -20.49 2.60 -26.54
N ARG A 458 -21.62 1.95 -26.29
CA ARG A 458 -22.41 1.27 -27.33
C ARG A 458 -23.11 2.27 -28.20
#